data_fdfed8ab1de56b547d0557789c6fd4bf
#
_entry.id   fdfed8ab1de56b547d0557789c6fd4bf
#
_cell.length_a   1.000
_cell.length_b   1.000
_cell.length_c   1.000
_cell.angle_alpha   90.00
_cell.angle_beta   90.00
_cell.angle_gamma   90.00
#
_symmetry.space_group_name_H-M   'P 1'
#
loop_
_entity.id
_entity.type
_entity.pdbx_description
1 polymer ?
#
loop_
_entity_poly.entity_id
_entity_poly.type
_entity_poly.pdbx_seq_one_letter_code
_entity_poly.pdbx_strand_id
1 'polypeptide(L)'
;PGGLASAMLLAQAGARVTLIEAAPRPGGRTAAIEEGPYRFDTGPTFFLYPEILREIFAACARDLEAEVPMVRLDPMYRLLFEGGGRFDTSADLARLKAEVARIDPADAGGVEAWLADNARKFAAFRPVLQKPFLNLGAFADADMLRAL
;
A
#
# COMPACT_ATOMS: atom_id res chain seq x y z
N PRO A 1 -13.16 1.07 0.97
CA PRO A 1 -12.34 1.24 2.19
C PRO A 1 -12.53 2.60 2.86
N GLY A 2 -12.45 3.72 2.08
CA GLY A 2 -12.51 5.06 2.67
C GLY A 2 -13.78 5.33 3.50
N GLY A 3 -14.96 4.94 3.02
CA GLY A 3 -16.21 5.09 3.77
C GLY A 3 -16.20 4.32 5.09
N LEU A 4 -15.63 3.11 5.13
CA LEU A 4 -15.48 2.34 6.37
C LEU A 4 -14.51 3.03 7.34
N ALA A 5 -13.36 3.51 6.87
CA ALA A 5 -12.41 4.24 7.70
C ALA A 5 -13.03 5.52 8.28
N SER A 6 -13.76 6.30 7.46
CA SER A 6 -14.48 7.49 7.91
C SER A 6 -15.55 7.15 8.94
N ALA A 7 -16.29 6.06 8.73
CA ALA A 7 -17.32 5.61 9.68
C ALA A 7 -16.71 5.22 11.04
N MET A 8 -15.59 4.53 11.04
CA MET A 8 -14.84 4.16 12.26
C MET A 8 -14.43 5.41 13.04
N LEU A 9 -13.75 6.36 12.38
CA LEU A 9 -13.25 7.58 13.00
C LEU A 9 -14.38 8.47 13.53
N LEU A 10 -15.48 8.63 12.78
CA LEU A 10 -16.65 9.39 13.21
C LEU A 10 -17.36 8.74 14.39
N ALA A 11 -17.51 7.41 14.38
CA ALA A 11 -18.10 6.69 15.50
C ALA A 11 -17.25 6.81 16.76
N GLN A 12 -15.94 6.72 16.63
CA GLN A 12 -15.00 6.94 17.74
C GLN A 12 -15.11 8.38 18.31
N ALA A 13 -15.35 9.36 17.45
CA ALA A 13 -15.60 10.74 17.87
C ALA A 13 -16.98 10.96 18.50
N GLY A 14 -17.77 9.90 18.69
CA GLY A 14 -19.09 9.94 19.32
C GLY A 14 -20.25 10.23 18.37
N ALA A 15 -20.01 10.30 17.06
CA ALA A 15 -21.07 10.49 16.09
C ALA A 15 -21.90 9.20 15.91
N ARG A 16 -23.20 9.36 15.72
CA ARG A 16 -24.08 8.26 15.29
C ARG A 16 -23.98 8.10 13.78
N VAL A 17 -23.31 7.04 13.33
CA VAL A 17 -22.97 6.83 11.91
C VAL A 17 -23.90 5.79 11.29
N THR A 18 -24.43 6.10 10.10
CA THR A 18 -25.10 5.13 9.23
C THR A 18 -24.29 4.99 7.95
N LEU A 19 -23.81 3.78 7.66
CA LEU A 19 -23.11 3.44 6.43
C LEU A 19 -24.09 2.78 5.45
N ILE A 20 -24.22 3.37 4.26
CA ILE A 20 -25.09 2.84 3.19
C ILE A 20 -24.20 2.33 2.07
N GLU A 21 -24.41 1.08 1.66
CA GLU A 21 -23.70 0.43 0.57
C GLU A 21 -24.67 0.01 -0.53
N ALA A 22 -24.37 0.39 -1.77
CA ALA A 22 -25.21 0.05 -2.91
C ALA A 22 -24.99 -1.38 -3.42
N ALA A 23 -23.80 -1.95 -3.18
CA ALA A 23 -23.48 -3.31 -3.54
C ALA A 23 -23.95 -4.31 -2.48
N PRO A 24 -24.12 -5.59 -2.83
CA PRO A 24 -24.51 -6.64 -1.87
C PRO A 24 -23.54 -6.82 -0.70
N ARG A 25 -22.28 -6.41 -0.89
CA ARG A 25 -21.20 -6.52 0.12
C ARG A 25 -20.36 -5.24 0.15
N PRO A 26 -19.91 -4.80 1.34
CA PRO A 26 -18.97 -3.69 1.43
C PRO A 26 -17.61 -4.07 0.87
N GLY A 27 -16.83 -3.08 0.46
CA GLY A 27 -15.47 -3.28 -0.05
C GLY A 27 -15.16 -2.43 -1.27
N GLY A 28 -16.15 -2.16 -2.11
CA GLY A 28 -15.98 -1.39 -3.33
C GLY A 28 -14.89 -2.01 -4.23
N ARG A 29 -13.85 -1.24 -4.56
CA ARG A 29 -12.75 -1.71 -5.43
C ARG A 29 -11.81 -2.73 -4.78
N THR A 30 -11.95 -2.99 -3.47
CA THR A 30 -11.22 -4.06 -2.75
C THR A 30 -12.16 -5.22 -2.38
N ALA A 31 -13.30 -5.32 -3.05
CA ALA A 31 -14.22 -6.45 -2.89
C ALA A 31 -13.62 -7.73 -3.49
N ALA A 32 -14.24 -8.86 -3.20
CA ALA A 32 -13.92 -10.14 -3.80
C ALA A 32 -15.15 -10.74 -4.48
N ILE A 33 -14.92 -11.48 -5.55
CA ILE A 33 -15.92 -12.35 -6.18
C ILE A 33 -15.73 -13.75 -5.58
N GLU A 34 -16.82 -14.37 -5.15
CA GLU A 34 -16.84 -15.75 -4.68
C GLU A 34 -17.66 -16.59 -5.65
N GLU A 35 -17.07 -17.64 -6.21
CA GLU A 35 -17.71 -18.56 -7.11
C GLU A 35 -17.43 -19.99 -6.67
N GLY A 36 -18.42 -20.64 -6.07
CA GLY A 36 -18.24 -21.95 -5.45
C GLY A 36 -17.15 -21.91 -4.36
N PRO A 37 -16.11 -22.77 -4.46
CA PRO A 37 -15.01 -22.79 -3.49
C PRO A 37 -13.91 -21.73 -3.78
N TYR A 38 -14.05 -20.96 -4.85
CA TYR A 38 -13.03 -20.00 -5.29
C TYR A 38 -13.35 -18.59 -4.84
N ARG A 39 -12.29 -17.84 -4.49
CA ARG A 39 -12.36 -16.43 -4.17
C ARG A 39 -11.33 -15.66 -4.99
N PHE A 40 -11.79 -14.59 -5.64
CA PHE A 40 -10.97 -13.72 -6.47
C PHE A 40 -11.07 -12.28 -5.98
N ASP A 41 -9.95 -11.70 -5.59
CA ASP A 41 -9.89 -10.29 -5.28
C ASP A 41 -9.98 -9.47 -6.57
N THR A 42 -10.90 -8.49 -6.61
CA THR A 42 -11.18 -7.69 -7.81
C THR A 42 -10.37 -6.40 -7.90
N GLY A 43 -9.59 -6.12 -6.88
CA GLY A 43 -8.87 -4.86 -6.74
C GLY A 43 -7.38 -5.04 -6.50
N PRO A 44 -6.77 -4.09 -5.77
CA PRO A 44 -5.34 -4.13 -5.46
C PRO A 44 -4.98 -5.42 -4.72
N THR A 45 -3.96 -6.11 -5.24
CA THR A 45 -3.42 -7.33 -4.64
C THR A 45 -2.29 -7.04 -3.64
N PHE A 46 -1.76 -5.81 -3.67
CA PHE A 46 -0.72 -5.37 -2.73
C PHE A 46 -1.34 -4.51 -1.63
N PHE A 47 -1.06 -4.86 -0.39
CA PHE A 47 -1.40 -4.04 0.75
C PHE A 47 -0.30 -3.00 0.97
N LEU A 48 -0.48 -1.83 0.38
CA LEU A 48 0.41 -0.69 0.54
C LEU A 48 0.00 0.14 1.76
N TYR A 49 0.99 0.75 2.41
CA TYR A 49 0.79 1.67 3.55
C TYR A 49 0.07 1.04 4.75
N PRO A 50 0.53 -0.07 5.31
CA PRO A 50 -0.05 -0.65 6.52
C PRO A 50 -0.03 0.34 7.71
N GLU A 51 0.89 1.30 7.73
CA GLU A 51 0.98 2.36 8.73
C GLU A 51 -0.29 3.19 8.81
N ILE A 52 -0.88 3.57 7.67
CA ILE A 52 -2.12 4.36 7.64
C ILE A 52 -3.27 3.57 8.27
N LEU A 53 -3.35 2.27 8.00
CA LEU A 53 -4.38 1.43 8.62
C LEU A 53 -4.15 1.29 10.13
N ARG A 54 -2.89 1.14 10.58
CA ARG A 54 -2.54 1.16 12.01
C ARG A 54 -2.95 2.46 12.68
N GLU A 55 -2.68 3.61 12.06
CA GLU A 55 -3.08 4.91 12.57
C GLU A 55 -4.61 5.01 12.74
N ILE A 56 -5.40 4.52 11.78
CA ILE A 56 -6.87 4.49 11.86
C ILE A 56 -7.33 3.59 13.01
N PHE A 57 -6.79 2.38 13.14
CA PHE A 57 -7.13 1.47 14.22
C PHE A 57 -6.74 2.05 15.58
N ALA A 58 -5.54 2.59 15.70
CA ALA A 58 -5.07 3.24 16.94
C ALA A 58 -5.94 4.45 17.32
N ALA A 59 -6.35 5.28 16.36
CA ALA A 59 -7.28 6.39 16.59
C ALA A 59 -8.65 5.91 17.09
N CYS A 60 -9.02 4.67 16.79
CA CYS A 60 -10.23 4.00 17.29
C CYS A 60 -9.99 3.19 18.57
N ALA A 61 -8.84 3.35 19.24
CA ALA A 61 -8.42 2.56 20.40
C ALA A 61 -8.41 1.04 20.12
N ARG A 62 -8.04 0.64 18.90
CA ARG A 62 -7.94 -0.75 18.45
C ARG A 62 -6.52 -1.09 18.02
N ASP A 63 -6.16 -2.35 18.10
CA ASP A 63 -4.89 -2.89 17.60
C ASP A 63 -5.14 -3.64 16.29
N LEU A 64 -4.54 -3.15 15.21
CA LEU A 64 -4.70 -3.76 13.89
C LEU A 64 -4.18 -5.20 13.86
N GLU A 65 -3.01 -5.45 14.42
CA GLU A 65 -2.36 -6.77 14.39
C GLU A 65 -3.12 -7.82 15.22
N ALA A 66 -3.83 -7.38 16.26
CA ALA A 66 -4.69 -8.26 17.04
C ALA A 66 -5.98 -8.65 16.31
N GLU A 67 -6.47 -7.81 15.41
CA GLU A 67 -7.75 -8.02 14.73
C GLU A 67 -7.60 -8.56 13.30
N VAL A 68 -6.51 -8.22 12.64
CA VAL A 68 -6.25 -8.61 11.25
C VAL A 68 -4.92 -9.35 11.17
N PRO A 69 -4.95 -10.70 11.05
CA PRO A 69 -3.73 -11.46 10.88
C PRO A 69 -3.08 -11.12 9.54
N MET A 70 -1.94 -10.45 9.60
CA MET A 70 -1.17 -10.07 8.42
C MET A 70 0.13 -10.86 8.37
N VAL A 71 0.49 -11.33 7.18
CA VAL A 71 1.73 -12.05 6.92
C VAL A 71 2.56 -11.24 5.91
N ARG A 72 3.82 -10.99 6.26
CA ARG A 72 4.77 -10.41 5.32
C ARG A 72 5.19 -11.48 4.32
N LEU A 73 4.94 -11.20 3.03
CA LEU A 73 5.30 -12.12 1.96
C LEU A 73 6.79 -12.02 1.63
N ASP A 74 7.43 -13.18 1.41
CA ASP A 74 8.76 -13.30 0.84
C ASP A 74 8.83 -14.54 -0.06
N PRO A 75 8.99 -14.41 -1.38
CA PRO A 75 9.13 -13.14 -2.10
C PRO A 75 7.86 -12.29 -2.02
N MET A 76 8.03 -10.97 -2.07
CA MET A 76 6.90 -10.02 -2.04
C MET A 76 5.98 -10.23 -3.25
N TYR A 77 6.57 -10.42 -4.42
CA TYR A 77 5.93 -10.86 -5.65
C TYR A 77 6.93 -11.49 -6.60
N ARG A 78 6.42 -12.20 -7.59
CA ARG A 78 7.21 -12.86 -8.64
C ARG A 78 6.78 -12.34 -10.01
N LEU A 79 7.73 -11.91 -10.80
CA LEU A 79 7.55 -11.63 -12.21
C LEU A 79 7.91 -12.88 -13.01
N LEU A 80 7.06 -13.24 -13.95
CA LEU A 80 7.29 -14.31 -14.92
C LEU A 80 7.40 -13.69 -16.30
N PHE A 81 8.48 -13.97 -17.00
CA PHE A 81 8.74 -13.44 -18.33
C PHE A 81 8.33 -14.47 -19.39
N GLU A 82 7.86 -13.98 -20.52
CA GLU A 82 7.40 -14.82 -21.64
C GLU A 82 8.49 -15.81 -22.11
N GLY A 83 9.76 -15.43 -22.06
CA GLY A 83 10.91 -16.28 -22.38
C GLY A 83 11.29 -17.34 -21.33
N GLY A 84 10.45 -17.58 -20.30
CA GLY A 84 10.66 -18.60 -19.27
C GLY A 84 11.54 -18.14 -18.10
N GLY A 85 11.93 -16.87 -18.03
CA GLY A 85 12.63 -16.28 -16.90
C GLY A 85 11.68 -15.88 -15.77
N ARG A 86 12.22 -15.75 -14.56
CA ARG A 86 11.47 -15.20 -13.40
C ARG A 86 12.34 -14.19 -12.66
N PHE A 87 11.69 -13.33 -11.88
CA PHE A 87 12.33 -12.41 -10.95
C PHE A 87 11.53 -12.39 -9.64
N ASP A 88 12.18 -12.72 -8.54
CA ASP A 88 11.59 -12.74 -7.20
C ASP A 88 12.01 -11.48 -6.44
N THR A 89 11.05 -10.62 -6.08
CA THR A 89 11.35 -9.44 -5.27
C THR A 89 11.39 -9.80 -3.80
N SER A 90 12.41 -9.31 -3.11
CA SER A 90 12.58 -9.50 -1.67
C SER A 90 12.87 -8.18 -0.98
N ALA A 91 12.45 -8.07 0.29
CA ALA A 91 12.86 -6.98 1.16
C ALA A 91 14.28 -7.18 1.71
N ASP A 92 14.85 -8.38 1.58
CA ASP A 92 16.24 -8.65 1.86
C ASP A 92 17.11 -8.11 0.72
N LEU A 93 17.98 -7.16 1.03
CA LEU A 93 18.83 -6.47 0.04
C LEU A 93 19.78 -7.43 -0.66
N ALA A 94 20.37 -8.38 0.06
CA ALA A 94 21.32 -9.33 -0.52
C ALA A 94 20.61 -10.25 -1.52
N ARG A 95 19.43 -10.75 -1.18
CA ARG A 95 18.60 -11.55 -2.08
C ARG A 95 18.14 -10.76 -3.29
N LEU A 96 17.69 -9.51 -3.12
CA LEU A 96 17.30 -8.64 -4.22
C LEU A 96 18.47 -8.40 -5.19
N LYS A 97 19.66 -8.08 -4.66
CA LYS A 97 20.89 -7.90 -5.48
C LYS A 97 21.25 -9.18 -6.23
N ALA A 98 21.12 -10.35 -5.61
CA ALA A 98 21.38 -11.63 -6.26
C ALA A 98 20.38 -11.90 -7.40
N GLU A 99 19.10 -11.57 -7.22
CA GLU A 99 18.08 -11.70 -8.28
C GLU A 99 18.36 -10.75 -9.45
N VAL A 100 18.76 -9.49 -9.17
CA VAL A 100 19.14 -8.53 -10.21
C VAL A 100 20.38 -9.03 -10.96
N ALA A 101 21.42 -9.48 -10.23
CA ALA A 101 22.64 -10.00 -10.83
C ALA A 101 22.42 -11.24 -11.71
N ARG A 102 21.38 -12.02 -11.45
CA ARG A 102 21.01 -13.18 -12.25
C ARG A 102 20.48 -12.77 -13.62
N ILE A 103 19.86 -11.59 -13.72
CA ILE A 103 19.32 -11.03 -14.97
C ILE A 103 20.42 -10.23 -15.67
N ASP A 104 21.00 -9.25 -14.96
CA ASP A 104 22.12 -8.45 -15.42
C ASP A 104 23.10 -8.17 -14.27
N PRO A 105 24.31 -8.80 -14.29
CA PRO A 105 25.31 -8.57 -13.26
C PRO A 105 25.77 -7.11 -13.15
N ALA A 106 25.71 -6.33 -14.24
CA ALA A 106 26.14 -4.94 -14.23
C ALA A 106 25.21 -4.05 -13.39
N ASP A 107 23.92 -4.40 -13.31
CA ASP A 107 22.91 -3.63 -12.59
C ASP A 107 22.89 -3.89 -11.07
N ALA A 108 23.45 -5.01 -10.62
CA ALA A 108 23.42 -5.39 -9.21
C ALA A 108 24.08 -4.35 -8.28
N GLY A 109 25.10 -3.64 -8.76
CA GLY A 109 25.78 -2.57 -8.03
C GLY A 109 24.93 -1.32 -7.83
N GLY A 110 23.95 -1.08 -8.71
CA GLY A 110 23.07 0.08 -8.68
C GLY A 110 21.88 -0.03 -7.70
N VAL A 111 21.55 -1.25 -7.24
CA VAL A 111 20.34 -1.51 -6.44
C VAL A 111 20.27 -0.66 -5.16
N GLU A 112 21.36 -0.56 -4.43
CA GLU A 112 21.41 0.22 -3.18
C GLU A 112 21.18 1.71 -3.42
N ALA A 113 21.85 2.26 -4.43
CA ALA A 113 21.70 3.67 -4.80
C ALA A 113 20.28 3.98 -5.26
N TRP A 114 19.67 3.08 -6.05
CA TRP A 114 18.29 3.18 -6.49
C TRP A 114 17.31 3.14 -5.32
N LEU A 115 17.48 2.23 -4.36
CA LEU A 115 16.64 2.14 -3.17
C LEU A 115 16.78 3.40 -2.30
N ALA A 116 18.02 3.89 -2.10
CA ALA A 116 18.27 5.10 -1.31
C ALA A 116 17.64 6.33 -1.95
N ASP A 117 17.73 6.47 -3.28
CA ASP A 117 17.10 7.56 -4.01
C ASP A 117 15.57 7.53 -3.89
N ASN A 118 14.96 6.34 -4.07
CA ASN A 118 13.53 6.17 -3.89
C ASN A 118 13.07 6.44 -2.45
N ALA A 119 13.83 6.01 -1.44
CA ALA A 119 13.54 6.29 -0.04
C ALA A 119 13.56 7.80 0.25
N ARG A 120 14.54 8.53 -0.31
CA ARG A 120 14.63 10.00 -0.19
C ARG A 120 13.43 10.68 -0.85
N LYS A 121 13.09 10.30 -2.07
CA LYS A 121 11.92 10.82 -2.81
C LYS A 121 10.63 10.55 -2.05
N PHE A 122 10.46 9.33 -1.55
CA PHE A 122 9.30 8.96 -0.76
C PHE A 122 9.19 9.79 0.52
N ALA A 123 10.28 9.99 1.24
CA ALA A 123 10.30 10.81 2.46
C ALA A 123 9.89 12.27 2.17
N ALA A 124 10.37 12.83 1.06
CA ALA A 124 9.99 14.18 0.62
C ALA A 124 8.51 14.27 0.23
N PHE A 125 7.97 13.23 -0.41
CA PHE A 125 6.58 13.21 -0.90
C PHE A 125 5.56 12.82 0.17
N ARG A 126 5.95 12.15 1.24
CA ARG A 126 5.06 11.66 2.29
C ARG A 126 4.15 12.74 2.90
N PRO A 127 4.62 13.95 3.24
CA PRO A 127 3.75 15.01 3.75
C PRO A 127 2.65 15.43 2.76
N VAL A 128 2.96 15.38 1.47
CA VAL A 128 2.00 15.68 0.40
C VAL A 128 0.88 14.65 0.35
N LEU A 129 1.21 13.35 0.50
CA LEU A 129 0.24 12.25 0.49
C LEU A 129 -0.74 12.30 1.67
N GLN A 130 -0.38 12.97 2.75
CA GLN A 130 -1.21 13.13 3.95
C GLN A 130 -2.16 14.33 3.89
N LYS A 131 -2.07 15.16 2.84
CA LYS A 131 -2.90 16.34 2.67
C LYS A 131 -4.02 16.11 1.66
N PRO A 132 -5.23 16.66 1.89
CA PRO A 132 -6.28 16.60 0.88
C PRO A 132 -6.00 17.57 -0.26
N PHE A 133 -6.13 17.12 -1.49
CA PHE A 133 -6.07 17.96 -2.70
C PHE A 133 -7.46 18.53 -2.99
N LEU A 134 -7.79 19.67 -2.37
CA LEU A 134 -9.12 20.27 -2.48
C LEU A 134 -9.27 21.23 -3.68
N ASN A 135 -8.18 21.80 -4.15
CA ASN A 135 -8.17 22.76 -5.25
C ASN A 135 -6.76 22.86 -5.89
N LEU A 136 -6.66 23.62 -6.98
CA LEU A 136 -5.38 23.83 -7.68
C LEU A 136 -4.31 24.55 -6.83
N GLY A 137 -4.70 25.32 -5.82
CA GLY A 137 -3.76 25.94 -4.88
C GLY A 137 -2.94 24.94 -4.07
N ALA A 138 -3.41 23.69 -3.94
CA ALA A 138 -2.67 22.63 -3.28
C ALA A 138 -1.32 22.31 -3.97
N PHE A 139 -1.19 22.60 -5.27
CA PHE A 139 0.07 22.44 -5.99
C PHE A 139 1.11 23.51 -5.66
N ALA A 140 0.70 24.64 -5.07
CA ALA A 140 1.59 25.69 -4.59
C ALA A 140 1.94 25.55 -3.10
N ASP A 141 1.54 24.45 -2.47
CA ASP A 141 1.89 24.16 -1.08
C ASP A 141 3.40 23.95 -0.93
N ALA A 142 3.96 24.43 0.19
CA ALA A 142 5.40 24.39 0.43
C ALA A 142 5.97 22.97 0.46
N ASP A 143 5.21 21.97 0.93
CA ASP A 143 5.67 20.58 0.96
C ASP A 143 5.66 19.97 -0.45
N MET A 144 4.66 20.36 -1.29
CA MET A 144 4.65 19.96 -2.69
C MET A 144 5.87 20.52 -3.44
N LEU A 145 6.18 21.81 -3.25
CA LEU A 145 7.33 22.46 -3.89
C LEU A 145 8.68 21.88 -3.44
N ARG A 146 8.78 21.38 -2.21
CA ARG A 146 9.99 20.68 -1.73
C ARG A 146 10.11 19.25 -2.25
N ALA A 147 9.00 18.65 -2.65
CA ALA A 147 8.97 17.26 -3.12
C ALA A 147 9.25 17.13 -4.62
N LEU A 148 9.17 18.24 -5.37
CA LEU A 148 9.51 18.34 -6.80
C LEU A 148 11.02 18.58 -6.99
#